data_06cd94ff93dc37fc84051cee969cc848
#
_entry.id   06cd94ff93dc37fc84051cee969cc848
#
_cell.length_a   1.000
_cell.length_b   1.000
_cell.length_c   1.000
_cell.angle_alpha   90.00
_cell.angle_beta   90.00
_cell.angle_gamma   90.00
#
_symmetry.space_group_name_H-M   'P 1'
#
loop_
_entity.id
_entity.type
_entity.pdbx_description
1 polymer ?
#
loop_
_entity_poly.entity_id
_entity_poly.type
_entity_poly.pdbx_seq_one_letter_code
_entity_poly.pdbx_strand_id
1 'polypeptide(L)'
;MPRSPLLCLASSLVTTAIVTAVLAASPALAQAPTPAPTQNAPASGAPTRTTATYEDWTVRCETPPGAQQKTCEVFQAQQQQGQAGPVSQIAIGRAGKTGPHKLVAQIPVNVWLATAPRLLLDDKQAPIALGFKRCVPGGCFADADIPDDLLRRLKARAEPGRLEYKDAIQRDVGIPVSFKGFSQAIDALAKQ
;
A
#
# COMPACT_ATOMS: atom_id res chain seq x y z
N MET A 1 38.42 -8.29 -34.66
CA MET A 1 38.75 -7.91 -36.07
C MET A 1 37.48 -7.75 -36.85
N PRO A 2 37.34 -6.84 -37.77
CA PRO A 2 37.67 -5.43 -37.74
C PRO A 2 36.40 -4.53 -37.92
N ARG A 3 36.43 -3.28 -37.47
CA ARG A 3 36.51 -2.06 -38.29
C ARG A 3 35.33 -1.83 -39.27
N SER A 4 34.70 -0.74 -39.40
CA SER A 4 34.90 0.68 -39.16
C SER A 4 33.84 1.46 -39.98
N PRO A 5 33.94 2.77 -40.11
CA PRO A 5 32.86 3.72 -39.85
C PRO A 5 32.37 4.40 -41.14
N LEU A 6 31.33 5.19 -41.07
CA LEU A 6 31.09 6.20 -42.09
C LEU A 6 30.45 7.44 -41.49
N LEU A 7 31.26 8.47 -41.42
CA LEU A 7 30.90 9.89 -41.40
C LEU A 7 30.01 10.23 -42.62
N CYS A 8 29.04 11.09 -42.43
CA CYS A 8 28.57 12.01 -43.45
C CYS A 8 28.30 13.35 -42.82
N LEU A 9 29.24 14.25 -43.11
CA LEU A 9 29.10 15.71 -43.05
C LEU A 9 28.30 16.19 -44.29
N ALA A 10 27.38 17.13 -44.07
CA ALA A 10 26.95 18.14 -45.06
C ALA A 10 26.27 19.25 -44.24
N SER A 11 26.86 20.35 -43.97
CA SER A 11 27.21 21.59 -44.70
C SER A 11 26.04 22.32 -45.34
N SER A 12 25.84 23.54 -44.80
CA SER A 12 25.44 24.80 -45.47
C SER A 12 23.96 24.99 -45.82
N LEU A 13 23.34 26.07 -45.37
CA LEU A 13 23.43 27.40 -46.01
C LEU A 13 22.64 28.42 -45.17
N VAL A 14 23.34 29.50 -44.89
CA VAL A 14 22.82 30.77 -44.34
C VAL A 14 22.03 31.46 -45.45
N THR A 15 20.78 31.80 -45.21
CA THR A 15 20.06 32.75 -46.04
C THR A 15 19.48 33.85 -45.16
N THR A 16 20.13 35.00 -45.22
CA THR A 16 19.73 36.26 -44.60
C THR A 16 18.56 36.83 -45.37
N ALA A 17 17.37 36.91 -44.77
CA ALA A 17 16.26 37.68 -45.33
C ALA A 17 15.94 38.81 -44.34
N ILE A 18 16.22 40.01 -44.80
CA ILE A 18 15.83 41.28 -44.17
C ILE A 18 14.34 41.45 -44.45
N VAL A 19 13.49 41.48 -43.42
CA VAL A 19 12.11 41.88 -43.53
C VAL A 19 11.88 43.10 -42.63
N THR A 20 11.49 44.15 -43.29
CA THR A 20 11.12 45.49 -42.84
C THR A 20 9.99 45.44 -41.81
N ALA A 21 10.20 46.07 -40.66
CA ALA A 21 9.19 46.27 -39.61
C ALA A 21 8.11 47.26 -40.09
N VAL A 22 6.91 46.79 -40.09
CA VAL A 22 5.68 47.62 -40.14
C VAL A 22 5.11 47.66 -38.73
N LEU A 23 5.22 48.81 -38.05
CA LEU A 23 4.52 49.07 -36.77
C LEU A 23 3.04 49.19 -37.03
N ALA A 24 2.28 48.16 -36.73
CA ALA A 24 0.83 48.22 -36.57
C ALA A 24 0.50 48.40 -35.08
N ALA A 25 0.05 49.60 -34.72
CA ALA A 25 -0.50 49.88 -33.39
C ALA A 25 -1.80 49.13 -33.19
N SER A 26 -1.80 48.04 -32.40
CA SER A 26 -3.05 47.36 -32.01
C SER A 26 -3.62 48.04 -30.77
N PRO A 27 -4.95 48.31 -30.72
CA PRO A 27 -5.59 48.81 -29.51
C PRO A 27 -5.60 47.70 -28.44
N ALA A 28 -5.06 48.02 -27.26
CA ALA A 28 -5.15 47.16 -26.08
C ALA A 28 -6.59 47.07 -25.61
N LEU A 29 -7.23 45.96 -25.91
CA LEU A 29 -8.49 45.58 -25.27
C LEU A 29 -8.15 45.20 -23.82
N ALA A 30 -8.57 46.04 -22.88
CA ALA A 30 -8.48 45.76 -21.45
C ALA A 30 -9.30 44.48 -21.16
N GLN A 31 -8.64 43.39 -20.92
CA GLN A 31 -9.26 42.16 -20.43
C GLN A 31 -9.67 42.39 -18.97
N ALA A 32 -10.98 42.30 -18.73
CA ALA A 32 -11.51 42.28 -17.38
C ALA A 32 -10.92 41.10 -16.60
N PRO A 33 -10.58 41.27 -15.31
CA PRO A 33 -10.03 40.16 -14.51
C PRO A 33 -11.07 39.05 -14.44
N THR A 34 -10.71 37.88 -14.97
CA THR A 34 -11.49 36.65 -14.82
C THR A 34 -11.54 36.33 -13.33
N PRO A 35 -12.75 36.13 -12.74
CA PRO A 35 -12.83 35.72 -11.33
C PRO A 35 -12.05 34.40 -11.17
N ALA A 36 -11.08 34.41 -10.25
CA ALA A 36 -10.35 33.20 -9.86
C ALA A 36 -11.35 32.14 -9.42
N PRO A 37 -11.17 30.86 -9.81
CA PRO A 37 -12.03 29.79 -9.34
C PRO A 37 -11.95 29.79 -7.81
N THR A 38 -13.09 30.00 -7.17
CA THR A 38 -13.25 29.87 -5.72
C THR A 38 -12.86 28.43 -5.38
N GLN A 39 -11.68 28.23 -4.83
CA GLN A 39 -11.31 26.98 -4.22
C GLN A 39 -12.29 26.76 -3.07
N ASN A 40 -13.23 25.85 -3.28
CA ASN A 40 -14.05 25.36 -2.19
C ASN A 40 -13.10 24.87 -1.09
N ALA A 41 -13.03 25.61 0.01
CA ALA A 41 -12.35 25.15 1.21
C ALA A 41 -12.90 23.75 1.54
N PRO A 42 -12.04 22.75 1.85
CA PRO A 42 -12.53 21.45 2.28
C PRO A 42 -13.45 21.66 3.46
N ALA A 43 -14.67 21.14 3.37
CA ALA A 43 -15.63 21.17 4.46
C ALA A 43 -14.93 20.65 5.71
N SER A 44 -15.07 21.37 6.83
CA SER A 44 -14.58 21.00 8.17
C SER A 44 -15.31 19.74 8.64
N GLY A 45 -14.99 18.59 8.04
CA GLY A 45 -15.45 17.28 8.44
C GLY A 45 -14.37 16.60 9.31
N ALA A 46 -14.80 15.74 10.23
CA ALA A 46 -13.86 14.87 10.95
C ALA A 46 -12.93 14.16 9.96
N PRO A 47 -11.66 13.95 10.32
CA PRO A 47 -10.71 13.32 9.41
C PRO A 47 -11.25 11.96 8.96
N THR A 48 -11.30 11.72 7.65
CA THR A 48 -11.76 10.47 7.06
C THR A 48 -10.85 9.30 7.37
N ARG A 49 -9.65 9.58 7.86
CA ARG A 49 -8.64 8.60 8.22
C ARG A 49 -7.89 9.02 9.48
N THR A 50 -7.73 8.08 10.40
CA THR A 50 -6.90 8.22 11.61
C THR A 50 -5.94 7.06 11.74
N THR A 51 -4.73 7.31 12.27
CA THR A 51 -3.72 6.27 12.54
C THR A 51 -3.10 6.48 13.91
N ALA A 52 -2.73 5.35 14.56
CA ALA A 52 -1.96 5.35 15.81
C ALA A 52 -0.98 4.17 15.78
N THR A 53 0.29 4.43 16.05
CA THR A 53 1.35 3.41 15.98
C THR A 53 1.71 2.92 17.40
N TYR A 54 1.87 1.61 17.51
CA TYR A 54 2.26 0.87 18.70
C TYR A 54 3.46 -0.02 18.32
N GLU A 55 4.66 0.49 18.50
CA GLU A 55 5.90 -0.16 18.07
C GLU A 55 5.83 -0.58 16.58
N ASP A 56 5.78 -1.89 16.30
CA ASP A 56 5.78 -2.43 14.93
C ASP A 56 4.36 -2.53 14.31
N TRP A 57 3.32 -2.14 15.06
CA TRP A 57 1.92 -2.21 14.62
C TRP A 57 1.25 -0.85 14.56
N THR A 58 0.39 -0.67 13.57
CA THR A 58 -0.39 0.55 13.39
C THR A 58 -1.87 0.23 13.39
N VAL A 59 -2.64 0.91 14.24
CA VAL A 59 -4.11 0.98 14.13
C VAL A 59 -4.45 2.01 13.08
N ARG A 60 -5.25 1.64 12.11
CA ARG A 60 -5.78 2.52 11.09
C ARG A 60 -7.29 2.41 11.08
N CYS A 61 -7.95 3.56 11.10
CA CYS A 61 -9.39 3.67 10.92
C CYS A 61 -9.66 4.58 9.74
N GLU A 62 -10.58 4.20 8.89
CA GLU A 62 -11.04 5.04 7.78
C GLU A 62 -12.53 4.87 7.53
N THR A 63 -13.16 5.92 7.02
CA THR A 63 -14.53 5.88 6.54
C THR A 63 -14.46 5.91 5.01
N PRO A 64 -14.74 4.78 4.34
CA PRO A 64 -14.75 4.73 2.88
C PRO A 64 -15.78 5.71 2.30
N PRO A 65 -15.55 6.26 1.10
CA PRO A 65 -16.52 7.11 0.44
C PRO A 65 -17.89 6.42 0.34
N GLY A 66 -18.94 7.12 0.80
CA GLY A 66 -20.31 6.59 0.81
C GLY A 66 -20.64 5.61 1.96
N ALA A 67 -19.68 5.24 2.80
CA ALA A 67 -19.93 4.44 3.99
C ALA A 67 -20.32 5.33 5.18
N GLN A 68 -21.31 4.87 5.97
CA GLN A 68 -21.73 5.56 7.20
C GLN A 68 -20.92 5.13 8.44
N GLN A 69 -20.18 4.03 8.33
CA GLN A 69 -19.41 3.48 9.44
C GLN A 69 -17.92 3.47 9.11
N LYS A 70 -17.12 3.85 10.09
CA LYS A 70 -15.66 3.70 9.99
C LYS A 70 -15.28 2.23 10.12
N THR A 71 -14.28 1.83 9.35
CA THR A 71 -13.64 0.52 9.45
C THR A 71 -12.26 0.70 10.06
N CYS A 72 -11.93 -0.11 11.05
CA CYS A 72 -10.65 -0.09 11.71
C CYS A 72 -9.94 -1.43 11.59
N GLU A 73 -8.62 -1.38 11.46
CA GLU A 73 -7.74 -2.53 11.47
C GLU A 73 -6.43 -2.23 12.17
N VAL A 74 -5.77 -3.26 12.65
CA VAL A 74 -4.38 -3.25 13.10
C VAL A 74 -3.54 -3.88 12.01
N PHE A 75 -2.47 -3.23 11.57
CA PHE A 75 -1.63 -3.80 10.52
C PHE A 75 -0.13 -3.61 10.81
N GLN A 76 0.65 -4.50 10.21
CA GLN A 76 2.10 -4.43 10.11
C GLN A 76 2.50 -4.62 8.65
N ALA A 77 3.29 -3.68 8.12
CA ALA A 77 3.83 -3.75 6.77
C ALA A 77 5.32 -4.08 6.82
N GLN A 78 5.74 -5.06 6.02
CA GLN A 78 7.13 -5.45 5.90
C GLN A 78 7.75 -4.80 4.68
N GLN A 79 8.88 -4.12 4.89
CA GLN A 79 9.67 -3.53 3.82
C GLN A 79 10.91 -4.38 3.56
N GLN A 80 11.32 -4.46 2.31
CA GLN A 80 12.58 -5.06 1.91
C GLN A 80 13.53 -3.96 1.41
N GLN A 81 14.79 -4.05 1.79
CA GLN A 81 15.80 -3.10 1.32
C GLN A 81 15.84 -3.05 -0.21
N GLY A 82 15.87 -1.84 -0.76
CA GLY A 82 15.91 -1.61 -2.22
C GLY A 82 14.54 -1.63 -2.92
N GLN A 83 13.42 -1.82 -2.19
CA GLN A 83 12.08 -1.73 -2.76
C GLN A 83 11.35 -0.45 -2.33
N ALA A 84 10.66 0.18 -3.27
CA ALA A 84 9.97 1.46 -3.06
C ALA A 84 8.66 1.36 -2.25
N GLY A 85 8.33 0.20 -1.69
CA GLY A 85 7.10 -0.01 -0.92
C GLY A 85 7.12 -1.29 -0.12
N PRO A 86 6.08 -1.56 0.67
CA PRO A 86 5.99 -2.79 1.44
C PRO A 86 5.89 -4.01 0.51
N VAL A 87 6.65 -5.06 0.80
CA VAL A 87 6.59 -6.33 0.07
C VAL A 87 5.45 -7.21 0.54
N SER A 88 5.01 -7.05 1.77
CA SER A 88 3.84 -7.73 2.33
C SER A 88 3.23 -6.91 3.46
N GLN A 89 2.00 -7.23 3.80
CA GLN A 89 1.30 -6.65 4.94
C GLN A 89 0.46 -7.73 5.61
N ILE A 90 0.45 -7.71 6.92
CA ILE A 90 -0.52 -8.47 7.73
C ILE A 90 -1.44 -7.47 8.41
N ALA A 91 -2.74 -7.74 8.38
CA ALA A 91 -3.74 -6.92 9.05
C ALA A 91 -4.71 -7.81 9.86
N ILE A 92 -5.18 -7.29 10.97
CA ILE A 92 -6.25 -7.90 11.76
C ILE A 92 -7.35 -6.85 11.96
N GLY A 93 -8.55 -7.20 11.55
CA GLY A 93 -9.73 -6.36 11.68
C GLY A 93 -10.96 -7.18 12.01
N ARG A 94 -12.11 -6.52 12.05
CA ARG A 94 -13.42 -7.15 12.19
C ARG A 94 -14.36 -6.70 11.08
N ALA A 95 -15.22 -7.60 10.65
CA ALA A 95 -16.37 -7.24 9.82
C ALA A 95 -17.49 -6.73 10.76
N GLY A 96 -17.52 -5.42 11.01
CA GLY A 96 -18.45 -4.80 11.96
C GLY A 96 -18.03 -4.97 13.42
N LYS A 97 -18.93 -4.57 14.34
CA LYS A 97 -18.61 -4.54 15.79
C LYS A 97 -18.61 -5.91 16.47
N THR A 98 -19.38 -6.86 15.97
CA THR A 98 -19.63 -8.17 16.60
C THR A 98 -19.10 -9.35 15.80
N GLY A 99 -18.55 -9.13 14.60
CA GLY A 99 -18.00 -10.20 13.77
C GLY A 99 -16.70 -10.79 14.36
N PRO A 100 -16.30 -12.00 13.91
CA PRO A 100 -15.02 -12.58 14.30
C PRO A 100 -13.86 -11.69 13.83
N HIS A 101 -12.74 -11.78 14.53
CA HIS A 101 -11.50 -11.21 14.03
C HIS A 101 -11.04 -11.99 12.81
N LYS A 102 -10.51 -11.27 11.84
CA LYS A 102 -9.99 -11.84 10.60
C LYS A 102 -8.54 -11.38 10.41
N LEU A 103 -7.65 -12.33 10.22
CA LEU A 103 -6.28 -12.10 9.79
C LEU A 103 -6.27 -12.05 8.26
N VAL A 104 -5.74 -10.98 7.70
CA VAL A 104 -5.56 -10.81 6.25
C VAL A 104 -4.07 -10.65 5.98
N ALA A 105 -3.53 -11.43 5.06
CA ALA A 105 -2.21 -11.22 4.51
C ALA A 105 -2.33 -10.68 3.09
N GLN A 106 -1.60 -9.62 2.79
CA GLN A 106 -1.33 -9.13 1.45
C GLN A 106 0.11 -9.51 1.11
N ILE A 107 0.30 -10.25 0.04
CA ILE A 107 1.59 -10.71 -0.47
C ILE A 107 1.74 -10.32 -1.95
N PRO A 108 2.95 -10.39 -2.55
CA PRO A 108 3.16 -10.02 -3.95
C PRO A 108 2.24 -10.76 -4.93
N VAL A 109 2.05 -10.19 -6.13
CA VAL A 109 1.21 -10.80 -7.18
C VAL A 109 1.83 -12.04 -7.82
N ASN A 110 3.15 -12.18 -7.74
CA ASN A 110 3.88 -13.27 -8.40
C ASN A 110 4.13 -14.43 -7.43
N VAL A 111 3.04 -15.10 -7.02
CA VAL A 111 3.05 -16.20 -6.04
C VAL A 111 2.35 -17.44 -6.56
N TRP A 112 2.67 -18.61 -5.99
CA TRP A 112 2.07 -19.88 -6.33
C TRP A 112 0.76 -20.10 -5.57
N LEU A 113 -0.38 -19.99 -6.26
CA LEU A 113 -1.71 -19.99 -5.65
C LEU A 113 -2.20 -21.36 -5.17
N ALA A 114 -1.61 -22.46 -5.69
CA ALA A 114 -2.03 -23.81 -5.30
C ALA A 114 -1.59 -24.17 -3.85
N THR A 115 -0.68 -23.40 -3.25
CA THR A 115 -0.26 -23.57 -1.86
C THR A 115 -0.68 -22.37 -1.05
N ALA A 116 -1.56 -22.58 -0.07
CA ALA A 116 -2.04 -21.51 0.81
C ALA A 116 -0.88 -20.89 1.61
N PRO A 117 -0.83 -19.55 1.74
CA PRO A 117 0.07 -18.91 2.69
C PRO A 117 -0.24 -19.34 4.11
N ARG A 118 0.76 -19.26 4.98
CA ARG A 118 0.59 -19.67 6.38
C ARG A 118 1.39 -18.77 7.32
N LEU A 119 0.82 -18.48 8.45
CA LEU A 119 1.53 -17.81 9.55
C LEU A 119 2.02 -18.85 10.55
N LEU A 120 3.34 -19.00 10.64
CA LEU A 120 4.02 -19.84 11.62
C LEU A 120 4.30 -18.99 12.86
N LEU A 121 3.93 -19.52 14.02
CA LEU A 121 4.20 -18.88 15.29
C LEU A 121 5.45 -19.47 15.96
N ASP A 122 5.58 -20.79 15.89
CA ASP A 122 6.75 -21.57 16.30
C ASP A 122 6.70 -22.95 15.62
N ASP A 123 7.78 -23.73 15.75
CA ASP A 123 7.88 -25.04 15.10
C ASP A 123 7.05 -26.15 15.82
N LYS A 124 6.46 -25.84 16.98
CA LYS A 124 5.70 -26.81 17.80
C LYS A 124 4.19 -26.69 17.60
N GLN A 125 3.72 -25.62 17.02
CA GLN A 125 2.29 -25.36 16.81
C GLN A 125 1.93 -25.50 15.34
N ALA A 126 0.72 -25.96 15.08
CA ALA A 126 0.19 -25.97 13.73
C ALA A 126 0.13 -24.52 13.18
N PRO A 127 0.61 -24.29 11.95
CA PRO A 127 0.55 -22.98 11.34
C PRO A 127 -0.90 -22.55 11.09
N ILE A 128 -1.12 -21.25 11.09
CA ILE A 128 -2.40 -20.66 10.70
C ILE A 128 -2.42 -20.59 9.17
N ALA A 129 -3.18 -21.45 8.52
CA ALA A 129 -3.33 -21.43 7.06
C ALA A 129 -4.30 -20.31 6.65
N LEU A 130 -3.91 -19.55 5.60
CA LEU A 130 -4.72 -18.46 5.05
C LEU A 130 -5.22 -18.85 3.66
N GLY A 131 -6.55 -18.87 3.46
CA GLY A 131 -7.13 -19.15 2.16
C GLY A 131 -7.02 -17.94 1.21
N PHE A 132 -6.50 -18.15 0.00
CA PHE A 132 -6.50 -17.11 -1.03
C PHE A 132 -7.92 -16.65 -1.35
N LYS A 133 -8.11 -15.34 -1.51
CA LYS A 133 -9.39 -14.72 -1.88
C LYS A 133 -9.35 -14.07 -3.25
N ARG A 134 -8.34 -13.27 -3.51
CA ARG A 134 -8.19 -12.54 -4.78
C ARG A 134 -6.75 -12.06 -4.96
N CYS A 135 -6.38 -11.82 -6.21
CA CYS A 135 -5.21 -11.04 -6.57
C CYS A 135 -5.66 -9.81 -7.37
N VAL A 136 -5.06 -8.67 -7.07
CA VAL A 136 -5.23 -7.39 -7.79
C VAL A 136 -3.83 -6.86 -8.10
N PRO A 137 -3.66 -5.82 -8.93
CA PRO A 137 -2.32 -5.31 -9.25
C PRO A 137 -1.45 -4.98 -8.04
N GLY A 138 -2.05 -4.63 -6.89
CA GLY A 138 -1.33 -4.30 -5.65
C GLY A 138 -0.95 -5.50 -4.78
N GLY A 139 -1.36 -6.73 -5.11
CA GLY A 139 -1.03 -7.92 -4.32
C GLY A 139 -2.09 -9.01 -4.35
N CYS A 140 -1.73 -10.18 -3.85
CA CYS A 140 -2.64 -11.27 -3.58
C CYS A 140 -3.06 -11.26 -2.12
N PHE A 141 -4.34 -11.46 -1.86
CA PHE A 141 -4.95 -11.43 -0.53
C PHE A 141 -5.37 -12.82 -0.12
N ALA A 142 -4.97 -13.20 1.09
CA ALA A 142 -5.37 -14.43 1.74
C ALA A 142 -5.84 -14.12 3.17
N ASP A 143 -6.83 -14.84 3.67
CA ASP A 143 -7.34 -14.60 5.01
C ASP A 143 -7.61 -15.89 5.81
N ALA A 144 -7.73 -15.70 7.12
CA ALA A 144 -8.20 -16.71 8.07
C ALA A 144 -9.01 -16.03 9.19
N ASP A 145 -9.98 -16.73 9.71
CA ASP A 145 -10.68 -16.31 10.94
C ASP A 145 -9.79 -16.56 12.16
N ILE A 146 -9.79 -15.61 13.07
CA ILE A 146 -9.03 -15.67 14.32
C ILE A 146 -10.00 -15.79 15.50
N PRO A 147 -10.19 -16.99 16.04
CA PRO A 147 -10.96 -17.20 17.26
C PRO A 147 -10.35 -16.44 18.46
N ASP A 148 -11.16 -16.10 19.44
CA ASP A 148 -10.71 -15.29 20.58
C ASP A 148 -9.58 -15.96 21.40
N ASP A 149 -9.57 -17.29 21.49
CA ASP A 149 -8.49 -18.02 22.15
C ASP A 149 -7.16 -17.88 21.39
N LEU A 150 -7.19 -17.92 20.06
CA LEU A 150 -6.03 -17.68 19.22
C LEU A 150 -5.58 -16.24 19.33
N LEU A 151 -6.50 -15.28 19.32
CA LEU A 151 -6.17 -13.86 19.48
C LEU A 151 -5.48 -13.60 20.83
N ARG A 152 -5.97 -14.21 21.91
CA ARG A 152 -5.33 -14.13 23.24
C ARG A 152 -3.89 -14.67 23.20
N ARG A 153 -3.67 -15.80 22.52
CA ARG A 153 -2.32 -16.39 22.37
C ARG A 153 -1.40 -15.46 21.58
N LEU A 154 -1.90 -14.85 20.48
CA LEU A 154 -1.13 -13.89 19.69
C LEU A 154 -0.75 -12.65 20.53
N LYS A 155 -1.67 -12.14 21.36
CA LYS A 155 -1.42 -10.99 22.26
C LYS A 155 -0.34 -11.29 23.32
N ALA A 156 -0.23 -12.53 23.75
CA ALA A 156 0.74 -12.95 24.76
C ALA A 156 2.15 -13.24 24.18
N ARG A 157 2.33 -13.15 22.85
CA ARG A 157 3.61 -13.47 22.23
C ARG A 157 4.63 -12.35 22.38
N ALA A 158 5.87 -12.74 22.67
CA ALA A 158 7.04 -11.86 22.57
C ALA A 158 7.89 -12.20 21.33
N GLU A 159 7.96 -13.49 20.97
CA GLU A 159 8.79 -13.96 19.87
C GLU A 159 8.12 -13.70 18.51
N PRO A 160 8.90 -13.32 17.48
CA PRO A 160 8.37 -13.12 16.14
C PRO A 160 7.80 -14.43 15.55
N GLY A 161 6.82 -14.29 14.68
CA GLY A 161 6.37 -15.34 13.79
C GLY A 161 6.95 -15.17 12.39
N ARG A 162 6.47 -15.98 11.45
CA ARG A 162 6.89 -15.92 10.05
C ARG A 162 5.69 -16.18 9.13
N LEU A 163 5.42 -15.24 8.24
CA LEU A 163 4.49 -15.44 7.13
C LEU A 163 5.22 -16.19 6.03
N GLU A 164 4.75 -17.37 5.68
CA GLU A 164 5.32 -18.20 4.60
C GLU A 164 4.37 -18.32 3.44
N TYR A 165 4.91 -18.26 2.23
CA TYR A 165 4.23 -18.54 0.98
C TYR A 165 5.23 -19.04 -0.08
N LYS A 166 4.74 -19.54 -1.22
CA LYS A 166 5.59 -19.92 -2.33
C LYS A 166 5.59 -18.84 -3.42
N ASP A 167 6.76 -18.52 -3.94
CA ASP A 167 6.90 -17.65 -5.12
C ASP A 167 6.42 -18.35 -6.39
N ALA A 168 6.46 -17.66 -7.54
CA ALA A 168 5.98 -18.17 -8.82
C ALA A 168 6.70 -19.44 -9.30
N ILE A 169 7.92 -19.69 -8.84
CA ILE A 169 8.70 -20.88 -9.17
C ILE A 169 8.77 -21.87 -8.00
N GLN A 170 7.79 -21.77 -7.08
CA GLN A 170 7.53 -22.67 -5.95
C GLN A 170 8.61 -22.68 -4.87
N ARG A 171 9.48 -21.67 -4.79
CA ARG A 171 10.43 -21.54 -3.67
C ARG A 171 9.71 -21.02 -2.44
N ASP A 172 10.12 -21.49 -1.29
CA ASP A 172 9.61 -20.97 -0.02
C ASP A 172 10.15 -19.57 0.25
N VAL A 173 9.23 -18.66 0.55
CA VAL A 173 9.51 -17.29 1.00
C VAL A 173 8.98 -17.15 2.40
N GLY A 174 9.83 -16.73 3.33
CA GLY A 174 9.48 -16.48 4.73
C GLY A 174 9.72 -15.02 5.10
N ILE A 175 8.69 -14.35 5.59
CA ILE A 175 8.74 -12.95 6.00
C ILE A 175 8.50 -12.86 7.50
N PRO A 176 9.40 -12.25 8.28
CA PRO A 176 9.24 -12.13 9.72
C PRO A 176 8.03 -11.26 10.07
N VAL A 177 7.29 -11.66 11.10
CA VAL A 177 6.14 -10.94 11.66
C VAL A 177 6.44 -10.67 13.13
N SER A 178 6.61 -9.40 13.48
CA SER A 178 6.84 -8.99 14.87
C SER A 178 5.55 -8.99 15.67
N PHE A 179 5.63 -9.30 16.96
CA PHE A 179 4.54 -9.13 17.92
C PHE A 179 4.76 -8.00 18.91
N LYS A 180 5.84 -7.20 18.74
CA LYS A 180 6.08 -6.01 19.54
C LYS A 180 4.99 -4.98 19.30
N GLY A 181 4.34 -4.52 20.36
CA GLY A 181 3.22 -3.57 20.26
C GLY A 181 1.87 -4.18 19.84
N PHE A 182 1.82 -5.47 19.47
CA PHE A 182 0.60 -6.11 18.98
C PHE A 182 -0.55 -6.07 19.99
N SER A 183 -0.28 -6.43 21.25
CA SER A 183 -1.30 -6.42 22.31
C SER A 183 -1.92 -5.03 22.49
N GLN A 184 -1.08 -3.99 22.57
CA GLN A 184 -1.53 -2.60 22.71
C GLN A 184 -2.36 -2.15 21.50
N ALA A 185 -1.93 -2.52 20.30
CA ALA A 185 -2.65 -2.19 19.07
C ALA A 185 -4.04 -2.85 19.03
N ILE A 186 -4.15 -4.14 19.40
CA ILE A 186 -5.45 -4.84 19.48
C ILE A 186 -6.35 -4.23 20.57
N ASP A 187 -5.80 -3.85 21.72
CA ASP A 187 -6.58 -3.20 22.78
C ASP A 187 -7.07 -1.79 22.35
N ALA A 188 -6.28 -1.09 21.55
CA ALA A 188 -6.68 0.18 20.96
C ALA A 188 -7.76 -0.01 19.88
N LEU A 189 -7.65 -1.05 19.05
CA LEU A 189 -8.67 -1.42 18.05
C LEU A 189 -10.01 -1.72 18.71
N ALA A 190 -10.02 -2.41 19.85
CA ALA A 190 -11.25 -2.78 20.57
C ALA A 190 -12.02 -1.56 21.10
N LYS A 191 -11.41 -0.39 21.20
CA LYS A 191 -12.01 0.87 21.68
C LYS A 191 -12.62 1.70 20.54
N GLN A 192 -12.51 1.27 19.28
CA GLN A 192 -13.01 1.99 18.11
C GLN A 192 -14.44 1.61 17.79
#